data_1711fc12ce2fd502d58074db2b189b05
#
_entry.id   1711fc12ce2fd502d58074db2b189b05
#
_cell.length_a   1.000
_cell.length_b   1.000
_cell.length_c   1.000
_cell.angle_alpha   90.00
_cell.angle_beta   90.00
_cell.angle_gamma   90.00
#
_symmetry.space_group_name_H-M   'P 1'
#
loop_
_entity.id
_entity.type
_entity.pdbx_description
1 polymer ?
#
loop_
_entity_poly.entity_id
_entity_poly.type
_entity_poly.pdbx_seq_one_letter_code
_entity_poly.pdbx_strand_id
1 'polypeptide(L)'
;MHCYGLRAAVLGGVLCGLTLTAGFLLAGMAGLAAASAIVFAVGWVVYFQSERTVLTAWRAHPVSEVERPELYRLVRELCRDARLPVPRLFLSPTTQPNILTVGCSARSAAVCCTEGLLRVLSLGELRAVLAHELAHVSRRDIVVSSCSAGLASLLAFGPLSALLLQLTASYGREYHADAEGALLAGDPLALASALRKIDMSTAAFPLRPRGPLAASAHLMIAHPFSYGGFGRLFITHPPTGERVRRLEALAGYPRLRVLRGPRHPAVPDRPFRCRMPASPCDRRT
;
A
#
# COMPACT_ATOMS: atom_id res chain seq x y z
N MET A 1 -15.25 -6.43 11.85
CA MET A 1 -14.28 -5.36 11.58
C MET A 1 -13.18 -5.16 12.65
N HIS A 2 -13.29 -5.77 13.83
CA HIS A 2 -12.48 -5.39 15.02
C HIS A 2 -11.22 -6.24 15.25
N CYS A 3 -11.08 -7.41 14.63
CA CYS A 3 -10.01 -8.36 15.03
C CYS A 3 -8.59 -7.96 14.60
N TYR A 4 -8.42 -7.21 13.50
CA TYR A 4 -7.10 -6.86 13.00
C TYR A 4 -6.44 -5.73 13.82
N GLY A 5 -7.14 -4.62 14.02
CA GLY A 5 -6.67 -3.55 14.90
C GLY A 5 -6.38 -4.04 16.32
N LEU A 6 -7.23 -4.97 16.80
CA LEU A 6 -7.04 -5.62 18.10
C LEU A 6 -5.74 -6.43 18.14
N ARG A 7 -5.43 -7.26 17.12
CA ARG A 7 -4.18 -8.04 17.05
C ARG A 7 -2.94 -7.14 17.07
N ALA A 8 -2.94 -6.08 16.26
CA ALA A 8 -1.84 -5.12 16.23
C ALA A 8 -1.69 -4.37 17.58
N ALA A 9 -2.80 -3.98 18.20
CA ALA A 9 -2.81 -3.34 19.51
C ALA A 9 -2.33 -4.30 20.62
N VAL A 10 -2.76 -5.55 20.60
CA VAL A 10 -2.32 -6.58 21.56
C VAL A 10 -0.81 -6.83 21.40
N LEU A 11 -0.33 -7.02 20.18
CA LEU A 11 1.09 -7.22 19.92
C LEU A 11 1.93 -6.02 20.40
N GLY A 12 1.51 -4.81 20.06
CA GLY A 12 2.16 -3.59 20.53
C GLY A 12 2.14 -3.46 22.05
N GLY A 13 0.99 -3.74 22.67
CA GLY A 13 0.85 -3.75 24.14
C GLY A 13 1.75 -4.77 24.83
N VAL A 14 1.85 -5.98 24.27
CA VAL A 14 2.75 -7.04 24.81
C VAL A 14 4.20 -6.59 24.70
N LEU A 15 4.63 -6.08 23.54
CA LEU A 15 6.01 -5.60 23.36
C LEU A 15 6.35 -4.44 24.31
N CYS A 16 5.46 -3.48 24.45
CA CYS A 16 5.62 -2.40 25.42
C CYS A 16 5.68 -2.94 26.86
N GLY A 17 4.75 -3.82 27.25
CA GLY A 17 4.71 -4.42 28.58
C GLY A 17 5.98 -5.19 28.91
N LEU A 18 6.47 -6.01 27.98
CA LEU A 18 7.74 -6.74 28.15
C LEU A 18 8.93 -5.79 28.34
N THR A 19 8.99 -4.71 27.53
CA THR A 19 10.08 -3.71 27.63
C THR A 19 10.05 -2.98 28.97
N LEU A 20 8.86 -2.55 29.43
CA LEU A 20 8.69 -1.87 30.71
C LEU A 20 9.00 -2.79 31.89
N THR A 21 8.52 -4.04 31.84
CA THR A 21 8.80 -5.05 32.89
C THR A 21 10.29 -5.37 32.96
N ALA A 22 10.95 -5.56 31.83
CA ALA A 22 12.39 -5.78 31.79
C ALA A 22 13.17 -4.60 32.38
N GLY A 23 12.80 -3.37 32.02
CA GLY A 23 13.42 -2.15 32.59
C GLY A 23 13.28 -2.10 34.12
N PHE A 24 12.07 -2.37 34.63
CA PHE A 24 11.82 -2.39 36.07
C PHE A 24 12.63 -3.48 36.81
N LEU A 25 12.68 -4.69 36.25
CA LEU A 25 13.41 -5.81 36.87
C LEU A 25 14.94 -5.57 36.88
N LEU A 26 15.48 -4.84 35.87
CA LEU A 26 16.92 -4.59 35.78
C LEU A 26 17.39 -3.44 36.70
N ALA A 27 16.61 -2.39 36.86
CA ALA A 27 17.04 -1.19 37.58
C ALA A 27 15.91 -0.46 38.35
N GLY A 28 14.85 -1.19 38.73
CA GLY A 28 13.74 -0.64 39.50
C GLY A 28 13.06 0.55 38.83
N MET A 29 12.73 1.59 39.59
CA MET A 29 12.05 2.79 39.06
C MET A 29 12.87 3.54 37.99
N ALA A 30 14.20 3.57 38.13
CA ALA A 30 15.06 4.20 37.13
C ALA A 30 15.03 3.44 35.80
N GLY A 31 15.06 2.11 35.85
CA GLY A 31 14.92 1.24 34.68
C GLY A 31 13.54 1.37 34.00
N LEU A 32 12.48 1.48 34.79
CA LEU A 32 11.13 1.73 34.27
C LEU A 32 11.05 3.08 33.54
N ALA A 33 11.63 4.14 34.11
CA ALA A 33 11.67 5.46 33.48
C ALA A 33 12.45 5.44 32.14
N ALA A 34 13.62 4.78 32.13
CA ALA A 34 14.41 4.60 30.91
C ALA A 34 13.68 3.80 29.85
N ALA A 35 13.06 2.69 30.20
CA ALA A 35 12.25 1.86 29.28
C ALA A 35 11.05 2.64 28.73
N SER A 36 10.39 3.44 29.55
CA SER A 36 9.29 4.32 29.11
C SER A 36 9.75 5.35 28.08
N ALA A 37 10.90 5.97 28.30
CA ALA A 37 11.50 6.91 27.35
C ALA A 37 11.85 6.23 26.03
N ILE A 38 12.39 5.00 26.06
CA ILE A 38 12.70 4.21 24.86
C ILE A 38 11.42 3.87 24.10
N VAL A 39 10.38 3.34 24.76
CA VAL A 39 9.09 3.02 24.12
C VAL A 39 8.48 4.25 23.47
N PHE A 40 8.50 5.39 24.15
CA PHE A 40 8.00 6.63 23.60
C PHE A 40 8.83 7.10 22.39
N ALA A 41 10.16 7.08 22.48
CA ALA A 41 11.05 7.49 21.37
C ALA A 41 10.88 6.57 20.13
N VAL A 42 10.81 5.27 20.33
CA VAL A 42 10.56 4.30 19.23
C VAL A 42 9.18 4.55 18.62
N GLY A 43 8.14 4.70 19.42
CA GLY A 43 6.79 4.99 18.93
C GLY A 43 6.73 6.31 18.14
N TRP A 44 7.41 7.35 18.63
CA TRP A 44 7.54 8.62 17.93
C TRP A 44 8.23 8.47 16.57
N VAL A 45 9.38 7.82 16.55
CA VAL A 45 10.13 7.56 15.30
C VAL A 45 9.30 6.75 14.32
N VAL A 46 8.68 5.66 14.78
CA VAL A 46 7.83 4.81 13.92
C VAL A 46 6.67 5.62 13.35
N TYR A 47 5.98 6.40 14.17
CA TYR A 47 4.82 7.17 13.74
C TYR A 47 5.18 8.26 12.71
N PHE A 48 6.24 9.04 12.97
CA PHE A 48 6.58 10.19 12.13
C PHE A 48 7.52 9.88 10.97
N GLN A 49 8.30 8.80 11.03
CA GLN A 49 9.30 8.47 10.02
C GLN A 49 8.92 7.32 9.10
N SER A 50 7.87 6.54 9.43
CA SER A 50 7.50 5.36 8.63
C SER A 50 7.19 5.70 7.18
N GLU A 51 6.42 6.77 6.93
CA GLU A 51 6.10 7.24 5.59
C GLU A 51 7.36 7.60 4.79
N ARG A 52 8.22 8.44 5.40
CA ARG A 52 9.47 8.88 4.75
C ARG A 52 10.38 7.70 4.44
N THR A 53 10.51 6.76 5.37
CA THR A 53 11.32 5.55 5.20
C THR A 53 10.83 4.72 4.01
N VAL A 54 9.52 4.49 3.90
CA VAL A 54 8.92 3.75 2.78
C VAL A 54 9.12 4.49 1.46
N LEU A 55 8.75 5.76 1.37
CA LEU A 55 8.88 6.54 0.14
C LEU A 55 10.34 6.62 -0.34
N THR A 56 11.30 6.77 0.58
CA THR A 56 12.73 6.77 0.26
C THR A 56 13.19 5.40 -0.24
N ALA A 57 12.73 4.30 0.39
CA ALA A 57 13.07 2.95 -0.04
C ALA A 57 12.63 2.66 -1.48
N TRP A 58 11.50 3.23 -1.89
CA TRP A 58 10.96 3.15 -3.26
C TRP A 58 11.49 4.24 -4.18
N ARG A 59 12.41 5.09 -3.72
CA ARG A 59 12.96 6.23 -4.46
C ARG A 59 11.86 7.12 -5.04
N ALA A 60 10.74 7.22 -4.29
CA ALA A 60 9.57 7.94 -4.70
C ALA A 60 9.80 9.46 -4.62
N HIS A 61 9.36 10.18 -5.63
CA HIS A 61 9.37 11.64 -5.66
C HIS A 61 7.94 12.17 -5.82
N PRO A 62 7.62 13.33 -5.22
CA PRO A 62 6.30 13.92 -5.38
C PRO A 62 6.09 14.31 -6.84
N VAL A 63 4.86 14.15 -7.31
CA VAL A 63 4.45 14.59 -8.65
C VAL A 63 3.37 15.63 -8.56
N SER A 64 3.40 16.59 -9.48
CA SER A 64 2.41 17.65 -9.57
C SER A 64 1.29 17.30 -10.57
N GLU A 65 0.20 18.05 -10.51
CA GLU A 65 -0.91 17.91 -11.47
C GLU A 65 -0.48 18.24 -12.90
N VAL A 66 0.44 19.19 -13.06
CA VAL A 66 0.97 19.57 -14.38
C VAL A 66 1.76 18.42 -15.02
N GLU A 67 2.49 17.66 -14.20
CA GLU A 67 3.28 16.50 -14.68
C GLU A 67 2.40 15.28 -14.98
N ARG A 68 1.34 15.05 -14.20
CA ARG A 68 0.48 13.86 -14.28
C ARG A 68 -1.01 14.22 -14.19
N PRO A 69 -1.56 14.99 -15.15
CA PRO A 69 -2.94 15.50 -15.08
C PRO A 69 -3.99 14.38 -15.05
N GLU A 70 -3.79 13.29 -15.80
CA GLU A 70 -4.74 12.17 -15.84
C GLU A 70 -4.79 11.42 -14.50
N LEU A 71 -3.64 11.23 -13.84
CA LEU A 71 -3.57 10.59 -12.53
C LEU A 71 -4.31 11.44 -11.47
N TYR A 72 -4.04 12.75 -11.47
CA TYR A 72 -4.72 13.67 -10.55
C TYR A 72 -6.23 13.73 -10.80
N ARG A 73 -6.68 13.72 -12.05
CA ARG A 73 -8.10 13.67 -12.39
C ARG A 73 -8.76 12.44 -11.81
N LEU A 74 -8.21 11.23 -12.06
CA LEU A 74 -8.73 9.98 -11.55
C LEU A 74 -8.83 9.98 -10.02
N VAL A 75 -7.76 10.39 -9.33
CA VAL A 75 -7.73 10.43 -7.86
C VAL A 75 -8.75 11.43 -7.31
N ARG A 76 -8.89 12.61 -7.88
CA ARG A 76 -9.87 13.61 -7.44
C ARG A 76 -11.32 13.13 -7.62
N GLU A 77 -11.62 12.49 -8.74
CA GLU A 77 -12.95 11.90 -8.98
C GLU A 77 -13.26 10.85 -7.93
N LEU A 78 -12.35 9.89 -7.70
CA LEU A 78 -12.52 8.85 -6.71
C LEU A 78 -12.63 9.40 -5.28
N CYS A 79 -11.80 10.37 -4.92
CA CYS A 79 -11.84 11.01 -3.60
C CYS A 79 -13.14 11.76 -3.35
N ARG A 80 -13.67 12.46 -4.37
CA ARG A 80 -14.98 13.12 -4.28
C ARG A 80 -16.08 12.08 -4.03
N ASP A 81 -16.08 10.99 -4.81
CA ASP A 81 -17.09 9.94 -4.71
C ASP A 81 -17.01 9.19 -3.36
N ALA A 82 -15.79 8.99 -2.83
CA ALA A 82 -15.54 8.38 -1.53
C ALA A 82 -15.61 9.37 -0.34
N ARG A 83 -15.79 10.68 -0.57
CA ARG A 83 -15.74 11.75 0.44
C ARG A 83 -14.44 11.76 1.24
N LEU A 84 -13.32 11.53 0.55
CA LEU A 84 -11.98 11.53 1.13
C LEU A 84 -11.20 12.79 0.73
N PRO A 85 -10.26 13.26 1.56
CA PRO A 85 -9.28 14.25 1.13
C PRO A 85 -8.39 13.65 0.03
N VAL A 86 -7.97 14.48 -0.92
CA VAL A 86 -7.04 14.06 -1.99
C VAL A 86 -5.67 13.77 -1.37
N PRO A 87 -5.14 12.54 -1.49
CA PRO A 87 -3.82 12.19 -0.98
C PRO A 87 -2.72 12.87 -1.79
N ARG A 88 -1.54 12.98 -1.20
CA ARG A 88 -0.32 13.37 -1.93
C ARG A 88 0.07 12.25 -2.90
N LEU A 89 0.46 12.63 -4.11
CA LEU A 89 0.83 11.67 -5.13
C LEU A 89 2.34 11.62 -5.32
N PHE A 90 2.86 10.41 -5.37
CA PHE A 90 4.27 10.12 -5.56
C PHE A 90 4.46 9.15 -6.73
N LEU A 91 5.60 9.23 -7.38
CA LEU A 91 6.00 8.32 -8.44
C LEU A 91 7.36 7.71 -8.12
N SER A 92 7.42 6.39 -8.19
CA SER A 92 8.68 5.65 -8.09
C SER A 92 9.20 5.32 -9.49
N PRO A 93 10.50 5.49 -9.79
CA PRO A 93 11.09 5.15 -11.09
C PRO A 93 11.20 3.63 -11.33
N THR A 94 10.68 2.82 -10.41
CA THR A 94 10.71 1.36 -10.50
C THR A 94 9.89 0.88 -11.69
N THR A 95 10.48 0.02 -12.51
CA THR A 95 9.84 -0.56 -13.70
C THR A 95 8.90 -1.72 -13.39
N GLN A 96 9.01 -2.34 -12.22
CA GLN A 96 8.06 -3.35 -11.76
C GLN A 96 6.71 -2.65 -11.44
N PRO A 97 5.59 -3.10 -12.03
CA PRO A 97 4.30 -2.49 -11.79
C PRO A 97 3.83 -2.75 -10.36
N ASN A 98 3.65 -1.70 -9.60
CA ASN A 98 3.10 -1.78 -8.25
C ASN A 98 2.58 -0.41 -7.76
N ILE A 99 1.84 -0.43 -6.66
CA ILE A 99 1.32 0.76 -5.99
C ILE A 99 1.31 0.51 -4.48
N LEU A 100 1.41 1.56 -3.72
CA LEU A 100 1.29 1.50 -2.27
C LEU A 100 0.71 2.80 -1.72
N THR A 101 0.07 2.70 -0.57
CA THR A 101 -0.41 3.85 0.17
C THR A 101 0.15 3.84 1.59
N VAL A 102 0.70 4.98 2.01
CA VAL A 102 1.26 5.21 3.35
C VAL A 102 0.66 6.45 3.99
N GLY A 103 0.76 6.54 5.30
CA GLY A 103 0.33 7.72 6.07
C GLY A 103 -0.24 7.36 7.43
N CYS A 104 -0.35 8.38 8.29
CA CYS A 104 -0.87 8.25 9.65
C CYS A 104 -2.35 8.69 9.78
N SER A 105 -2.95 9.18 8.69
CA SER A 105 -4.36 9.59 8.63
C SER A 105 -4.80 9.76 7.18
N ALA A 106 -6.12 9.84 6.93
CA ALA A 106 -6.62 10.15 5.60
C ALA A 106 -6.12 11.50 5.05
N ARG A 107 -5.88 12.49 5.93
CA ARG A 107 -5.38 13.81 5.53
C ARG A 107 -3.88 13.80 5.20
N SER A 108 -3.11 12.89 5.79
CA SER A 108 -1.68 12.74 5.54
C SER A 108 -1.35 11.60 4.59
N ALA A 109 -2.36 10.97 3.99
CA ALA A 109 -2.15 9.86 3.07
C ALA A 109 -1.29 10.25 1.87
N ALA A 110 -0.41 9.35 1.46
CA ALA A 110 0.43 9.46 0.29
C ALA A 110 0.29 8.17 -0.53
N VAL A 111 -0.09 8.31 -1.80
CA VAL A 111 -0.20 7.21 -2.77
C VAL A 111 1.02 7.26 -3.66
N CYS A 112 1.76 6.17 -3.74
CA CYS A 112 2.93 6.03 -4.60
C CYS A 112 2.68 4.99 -5.68
N CYS A 113 2.61 5.43 -6.93
CA CYS A 113 2.59 4.56 -8.11
C CYS A 113 4.02 4.30 -8.59
N THR A 114 4.27 3.16 -9.21
CA THR A 114 5.51 2.95 -9.96
C THR A 114 5.32 3.36 -11.42
N GLU A 115 6.40 3.75 -12.10
CA GLU A 115 6.35 3.98 -13.55
C GLU A 115 5.93 2.74 -14.31
N GLY A 116 6.34 1.55 -13.83
CA GLY A 116 5.91 0.27 -14.40
C GLY A 116 4.41 0.09 -14.35
N LEU A 117 3.74 0.48 -13.27
CA LEU A 117 2.28 0.43 -13.17
C LEU A 117 1.61 1.29 -14.23
N LEU A 118 2.06 2.53 -14.37
CA LEU A 118 1.49 3.48 -15.33
C LEU A 118 1.70 3.07 -16.79
N ARG A 119 2.68 2.21 -17.07
CA ARG A 119 2.94 1.69 -18.43
C ARG A 119 2.09 0.47 -18.77
N VAL A 120 1.74 -0.34 -17.77
CA VAL A 120 1.08 -1.65 -17.98
C VAL A 120 -0.44 -1.55 -17.91
N LEU A 121 -0.96 -0.64 -17.08
CA LEU A 121 -2.40 -0.53 -16.86
C LEU A 121 -3.06 0.45 -17.83
N SER A 122 -4.26 0.10 -18.28
CA SER A 122 -5.19 1.03 -18.91
C SER A 122 -5.74 2.03 -17.88
N LEU A 123 -6.35 3.12 -18.33
CA LEU A 123 -6.96 4.12 -17.43
C LEU A 123 -8.06 3.51 -16.55
N GLY A 124 -8.85 2.57 -17.09
CA GLY A 124 -9.89 1.87 -16.32
C GLY A 124 -9.31 0.98 -15.22
N GLU A 125 -8.25 0.23 -15.54
CA GLU A 125 -7.53 -0.61 -14.59
C GLU A 125 -6.81 0.25 -13.52
N LEU A 126 -6.18 1.35 -13.91
CA LEU A 126 -5.55 2.28 -12.99
C LEU A 126 -6.58 2.91 -12.04
N ARG A 127 -7.77 3.32 -12.56
CA ARG A 127 -8.88 3.79 -11.73
C ARG A 127 -9.27 2.76 -10.67
N ALA A 128 -9.39 1.49 -11.07
CA ALA A 128 -9.79 0.40 -10.17
C ALA A 128 -8.74 0.13 -9.07
N VAL A 129 -7.46 0.15 -9.43
CA VAL A 129 -6.34 0.01 -8.49
C VAL A 129 -6.26 1.20 -7.53
N LEU A 130 -6.41 2.43 -8.02
CA LEU A 130 -6.47 3.63 -7.17
C LEU A 130 -7.67 3.59 -6.21
N ALA A 131 -8.81 3.09 -6.64
CA ALA A 131 -9.99 2.93 -5.81
C ALA A 131 -9.76 1.89 -4.68
N HIS A 132 -9.04 0.79 -4.96
CA HIS A 132 -8.61 -0.17 -3.95
C HIS A 132 -7.71 0.49 -2.89
N GLU A 133 -6.73 1.28 -3.29
CA GLU A 133 -5.85 2.00 -2.36
C GLU A 133 -6.64 3.01 -1.51
N LEU A 134 -7.59 3.73 -2.11
CA LEU A 134 -8.45 4.66 -1.38
C LEU A 134 -9.41 3.95 -0.40
N ALA A 135 -9.78 2.70 -0.64
CA ALA A 135 -10.52 1.90 0.33
C ALA A 135 -9.70 1.67 1.60
N HIS A 136 -8.39 1.42 1.50
CA HIS A 136 -7.50 1.35 2.67
C HIS A 136 -7.40 2.67 3.43
N VAL A 137 -7.40 3.81 2.72
CA VAL A 137 -7.43 5.15 3.34
C VAL A 137 -8.73 5.36 4.12
N SER A 138 -9.87 5.05 3.50
CA SER A 138 -11.20 5.18 4.10
C SER A 138 -11.32 4.37 5.40
N ARG A 139 -10.78 3.17 5.41
CA ARG A 139 -10.81 2.23 6.54
C ARG A 139 -9.75 2.51 7.61
N ARG A 140 -8.86 3.48 7.38
CA ARG A 140 -7.70 3.80 8.22
C ARG A 140 -6.70 2.63 8.37
N ASP A 141 -6.73 1.68 7.45
CA ASP A 141 -5.81 0.53 7.43
C ASP A 141 -4.37 0.98 7.23
N ILE A 142 -4.17 2.11 6.53
CA ILE A 142 -2.86 2.69 6.23
C ILE A 142 -2.04 3.00 7.48
N VAL A 143 -2.67 3.36 8.61
CA VAL A 143 -1.97 3.71 9.85
C VAL A 143 -1.21 2.50 10.39
N VAL A 144 -1.93 1.40 10.59
CA VAL A 144 -1.33 0.17 11.12
C VAL A 144 -0.28 -0.38 10.16
N SER A 145 -0.56 -0.38 8.85
CA SER A 145 0.37 -0.86 7.84
C SER A 145 1.64 0.00 7.76
N SER A 146 1.52 1.33 7.80
CA SER A 146 2.69 2.24 7.80
C SER A 146 3.53 2.08 9.08
N CYS A 147 2.89 2.00 10.25
CA CYS A 147 3.61 1.76 11.51
C CYS A 147 4.30 0.39 11.52
N SER A 148 3.64 -0.65 10.98
CA SER A 148 4.26 -1.99 10.85
C SER A 148 5.48 -1.96 9.93
N ALA A 149 5.43 -1.24 8.79
CA ALA A 149 6.58 -1.05 7.92
C ALA A 149 7.72 -0.30 8.62
N GLY A 150 7.41 0.77 9.33
CA GLY A 150 8.38 1.54 10.11
C GLY A 150 9.07 0.68 11.17
N LEU A 151 8.30 -0.05 11.97
CA LEU A 151 8.84 -0.92 13.02
C LEU A 151 9.66 -2.08 12.42
N ALA A 152 9.16 -2.72 11.35
CA ALA A 152 9.88 -3.78 10.63
C ALA A 152 11.21 -3.27 10.04
N SER A 153 11.27 -2.01 9.61
CA SER A 153 12.49 -1.36 9.12
C SER A 153 13.54 -1.19 10.23
N LEU A 154 13.10 -0.86 11.46
CA LEU A 154 13.98 -0.76 12.63
C LEU A 154 14.56 -2.13 13.06
N LEU A 155 13.84 -3.22 12.82
CA LEU A 155 14.29 -4.60 13.11
C LEU A 155 15.33 -5.12 12.11
N ALA A 156 15.92 -4.23 11.29
CA ALA A 156 17.03 -4.47 10.39
C ALA A 156 16.87 -5.69 9.47
N PHE A 157 15.65 -5.90 8.95
CA PHE A 157 15.38 -6.93 7.95
C PHE A 157 15.86 -8.36 8.35
N GLY A 158 14.95 -9.15 8.87
CA GLY A 158 15.24 -10.53 9.29
C GLY A 158 13.95 -11.32 9.57
N PRO A 159 14.05 -12.55 10.11
CA PRO A 159 12.88 -13.37 10.45
C PRO A 159 11.91 -12.66 11.41
N LEU A 160 12.42 -11.83 12.32
CA LEU A 160 11.59 -11.08 13.27
C LEU A 160 10.74 -10.00 12.58
N SER A 161 11.32 -9.27 11.63
CA SER A 161 10.56 -8.30 10.83
C SER A 161 9.51 -8.98 9.97
N ALA A 162 9.83 -10.12 9.36
CA ALA A 162 8.87 -10.91 8.59
C ALA A 162 7.73 -11.43 9.47
N LEU A 163 8.03 -11.95 10.66
CA LEU A 163 7.02 -12.40 11.63
C LEU A 163 6.09 -11.25 12.04
N LEU A 164 6.65 -10.07 12.34
CA LEU A 164 5.85 -8.88 12.67
C LEU A 164 4.87 -8.56 11.54
N LEU A 165 5.34 -8.55 10.29
CA LEU A 165 4.49 -8.24 9.14
C LEU A 165 3.41 -9.30 8.93
N GLN A 166 3.71 -10.59 9.12
CA GLN A 166 2.71 -11.67 9.04
C GLN A 166 1.65 -11.56 10.14
N LEU A 167 2.04 -11.22 11.37
CA LEU A 167 1.11 -11.03 12.48
C LEU A 167 0.19 -9.82 12.28
N THR A 168 0.68 -8.79 11.58
CA THR A 168 -0.08 -7.59 11.26
C THR A 168 -0.76 -7.63 9.89
N ALA A 169 -0.58 -8.67 9.09
CA ALA A 169 -1.29 -8.89 7.83
C ALA A 169 -2.70 -9.45 8.05
N SER A 170 -3.62 -9.16 7.13
CA SER A 170 -4.97 -9.71 7.16
C SER A 170 -5.54 -9.86 5.75
N TYR A 171 -5.78 -11.10 5.33
CA TYR A 171 -6.44 -11.40 4.05
C TYR A 171 -7.85 -10.80 3.95
N GLY A 172 -8.59 -10.80 5.07
CA GLY A 172 -9.93 -10.20 5.10
C GLY A 172 -9.92 -8.71 4.75
N ARG A 173 -8.88 -7.98 5.14
CA ARG A 173 -8.72 -6.56 4.81
C ARG A 173 -8.56 -6.35 3.30
N GLU A 174 -7.75 -7.18 2.65
CA GLU A 174 -7.55 -7.13 1.21
C GLU A 174 -8.85 -7.44 0.44
N TYR A 175 -9.59 -8.48 0.86
CA TYR A 175 -10.87 -8.79 0.22
C TYR A 175 -11.93 -7.69 0.40
N HIS A 176 -11.92 -7.00 1.54
CA HIS A 176 -12.79 -5.84 1.73
C HIS A 176 -12.36 -4.66 0.88
N ALA A 177 -11.06 -4.38 0.78
CA ALA A 177 -10.56 -3.31 -0.07
C ALA A 177 -10.81 -3.60 -1.56
N ASP A 178 -10.70 -4.87 -1.99
CA ASP A 178 -11.08 -5.29 -3.33
C ASP A 178 -12.57 -5.03 -3.62
N ALA A 179 -13.46 -5.41 -2.70
CA ALA A 179 -14.89 -5.21 -2.88
C ALA A 179 -15.29 -3.73 -2.87
N GLU A 180 -14.80 -2.96 -1.88
CA GLU A 180 -15.08 -1.52 -1.76
C GLU A 180 -14.45 -0.74 -2.94
N GLY A 181 -13.21 -1.06 -3.32
CA GLY A 181 -12.53 -0.45 -4.46
C GLY A 181 -13.23 -0.75 -5.78
N ALA A 182 -13.66 -2.00 -5.98
CA ALA A 182 -14.40 -2.39 -7.17
C ALA A 182 -15.76 -1.66 -7.26
N LEU A 183 -16.44 -1.45 -6.13
CA LEU A 183 -17.68 -0.67 -6.06
C LEU A 183 -17.43 0.81 -6.36
N LEU A 184 -16.39 1.39 -5.77
CA LEU A 184 -16.01 2.80 -5.97
C LEU A 184 -15.59 3.07 -7.42
N ALA A 185 -14.81 2.17 -8.02
CA ALA A 185 -14.43 2.27 -9.42
C ALA A 185 -15.60 2.01 -10.38
N GLY A 186 -16.61 1.24 -9.92
CA GLY A 186 -17.74 0.79 -10.73
C GLY A 186 -17.42 -0.36 -11.68
N ASP A 187 -16.22 -0.96 -11.59
CA ASP A 187 -15.78 -2.04 -12.49
C ASP A 187 -14.91 -3.09 -11.78
N PRO A 188 -15.53 -4.15 -11.24
CA PRO A 188 -14.79 -5.26 -10.62
C PRO A 188 -13.85 -5.99 -11.58
N LEU A 189 -14.22 -6.08 -12.87
CA LEU A 189 -13.41 -6.80 -13.86
C LEU A 189 -12.14 -6.03 -14.22
N ALA A 190 -12.19 -4.69 -14.21
CA ALA A 190 -11.00 -3.87 -14.40
C ALA A 190 -9.99 -4.09 -13.26
N LEU A 191 -10.44 -4.21 -12.00
CA LEU A 191 -9.56 -4.53 -10.87
C LEU A 191 -9.00 -5.96 -11.00
N ALA A 192 -9.83 -6.94 -11.38
CA ALA A 192 -9.39 -8.32 -11.62
C ALA A 192 -8.32 -8.40 -12.72
N SER A 193 -8.52 -7.68 -13.83
CA SER A 193 -7.55 -7.59 -14.93
C SER A 193 -6.25 -6.93 -14.49
N ALA A 194 -6.33 -5.81 -13.75
CA ALA A 194 -5.16 -5.12 -13.21
C ALA A 194 -4.33 -6.04 -12.30
N LEU A 195 -4.97 -6.74 -11.37
CA LEU A 195 -4.29 -7.67 -10.46
C LEU A 195 -3.55 -8.78 -11.20
N ARG A 196 -4.15 -9.37 -12.26
CA ARG A 196 -3.47 -10.37 -13.10
C ARG A 196 -2.24 -9.79 -13.79
N LYS A 197 -2.36 -8.60 -14.40
CA LYS A 197 -1.24 -7.94 -15.09
C LYS A 197 -0.09 -7.63 -14.15
N ILE A 198 -0.40 -7.11 -12.96
CA ILE A 198 0.59 -6.78 -11.94
C ILE A 198 1.29 -8.06 -11.46
N ASP A 199 0.52 -9.10 -11.10
CA ASP A 199 1.06 -10.36 -10.59
C ASP A 199 1.97 -11.05 -11.62
N MET A 200 1.53 -11.15 -12.88
CA MET A 200 2.36 -11.70 -13.96
C MET A 200 3.67 -10.92 -14.14
N SER A 201 3.61 -9.59 -14.07
CA SER A 201 4.79 -8.74 -14.25
C SER A 201 5.73 -8.80 -13.05
N THR A 202 5.21 -8.86 -11.81
CA THR A 202 6.02 -9.02 -10.61
C THR A 202 6.70 -10.39 -10.55
N ALA A 203 6.00 -11.44 -11.01
CA ALA A 203 6.56 -12.79 -11.11
C ALA A 203 7.67 -12.88 -12.17
N ALA A 204 7.51 -12.17 -13.30
CA ALA A 204 8.52 -12.15 -14.37
C ALA A 204 9.79 -11.35 -13.99
N PHE A 205 9.63 -10.27 -13.23
CA PHE A 205 10.72 -9.36 -12.85
C PHE A 205 10.71 -9.07 -11.33
N PRO A 206 10.97 -10.07 -10.47
CA PRO A 206 10.91 -9.90 -9.03
C PRO A 206 12.03 -8.99 -8.53
N LEU A 207 11.69 -8.12 -7.58
CA LEU A 207 12.68 -7.30 -6.88
C LEU A 207 13.47 -8.15 -5.87
N ARG A 208 14.65 -7.68 -5.50
CA ARG A 208 15.43 -8.29 -4.42
C ARG A 208 15.00 -7.70 -3.08
N PRO A 209 14.63 -8.52 -2.09
CA PRO A 209 14.26 -8.03 -0.77
C PRO A 209 15.50 -7.42 -0.07
N ARG A 210 15.44 -6.14 0.28
CA ARG A 210 16.52 -5.42 0.97
C ARG A 210 15.93 -4.41 1.96
N GLY A 211 16.38 -4.46 3.21
CA GLY A 211 16.07 -3.47 4.25
C GLY A 211 14.63 -2.93 4.23
N PRO A 212 14.45 -1.60 4.23
CA PRO A 212 13.12 -0.98 4.26
C PRO A 212 12.23 -1.32 3.06
N LEU A 213 12.81 -1.69 1.90
CA LEU A 213 12.05 -2.15 0.75
C LEU A 213 11.28 -3.43 1.09
N ALA A 214 11.93 -4.38 1.76
CA ALA A 214 11.29 -5.63 2.17
C ALA A 214 10.27 -5.40 3.30
N ALA A 215 10.58 -4.50 4.24
CA ALA A 215 9.66 -4.11 5.29
C ALA A 215 8.38 -3.45 4.77
N SER A 216 8.42 -2.84 3.58
CA SER A 216 7.27 -2.20 2.94
C SER A 216 6.49 -3.09 1.96
N ALA A 217 6.92 -4.34 1.74
CA ALA A 217 6.30 -5.24 0.76
C ALA A 217 4.80 -5.51 1.01
N HIS A 218 4.38 -5.50 2.27
CA HIS A 218 2.99 -5.71 2.68
C HIS A 218 2.07 -4.50 2.41
N LEU A 219 2.62 -3.37 2.00
CA LEU A 219 1.89 -2.18 1.58
C LEU A 219 1.57 -2.22 0.08
N MET A 220 2.20 -3.11 -0.67
CA MET A 220 2.04 -3.23 -2.10
C MET A 220 0.77 -3.95 -2.46
N ILE A 221 0.13 -3.62 -3.58
CA ILE A 221 -1.06 -4.33 -4.05
C ILE A 221 -0.75 -5.79 -4.45
N ALA A 222 0.48 -6.06 -4.89
CA ALA A 222 0.98 -7.39 -5.19
C ALA A 222 2.39 -7.59 -4.63
N HIS A 223 2.72 -8.82 -4.25
CA HIS A 223 4.00 -9.16 -3.65
C HIS A 223 5.17 -8.87 -4.61
N PRO A 224 6.14 -8.00 -4.24
CA PRO A 224 7.16 -7.53 -5.18
C PRO A 224 8.35 -8.48 -5.36
N PHE A 225 8.49 -9.53 -4.54
CA PHE A 225 9.63 -10.43 -4.54
C PHE A 225 9.29 -11.79 -5.15
N SER A 226 10.33 -12.61 -5.42
CA SER A 226 10.11 -13.99 -5.83
C SER A 226 9.40 -14.79 -4.73
N TYR A 227 8.53 -15.72 -5.14
CA TYR A 227 7.82 -16.63 -4.22
C TYR A 227 8.73 -17.71 -3.61
N GLY A 228 10.02 -17.75 -3.97
CA GLY A 228 11.03 -18.67 -3.46
C GLY A 228 11.96 -18.04 -2.42
N GLY A 229 12.70 -18.89 -1.69
CA GLY A 229 13.74 -18.46 -0.77
C GLY A 229 13.24 -17.53 0.34
N PHE A 230 14.05 -16.56 0.71
CA PHE A 230 13.78 -15.61 1.79
C PHE A 230 12.62 -14.65 1.50
N GLY A 231 12.32 -14.37 0.23
CA GLY A 231 11.18 -13.52 -0.18
C GLY A 231 9.84 -14.07 0.28
N ARG A 232 9.70 -15.39 0.39
CA ARG A 232 8.48 -16.06 0.83
C ARG A 232 8.04 -15.66 2.24
N LEU A 233 8.96 -15.27 3.10
CA LEU A 233 8.66 -14.85 4.47
C LEU A 233 7.87 -13.52 4.53
N PHE A 234 7.86 -12.75 3.45
CA PHE A 234 7.19 -11.46 3.35
C PHE A 234 5.88 -11.51 2.57
N ILE A 235 5.35 -12.71 2.27
CA ILE A 235 4.04 -12.87 1.63
C ILE A 235 2.96 -12.58 2.67
N THR A 236 2.26 -11.46 2.50
CA THR A 236 1.24 -10.96 3.42
C THR A 236 -0.13 -10.81 2.75
N HIS A 237 -0.17 -10.89 1.41
CA HIS A 237 -1.41 -10.79 0.63
C HIS A 237 -2.00 -12.16 0.33
N PRO A 238 -3.34 -12.24 0.18
CA PRO A 238 -3.98 -13.45 -0.31
C PRO A 238 -3.55 -13.74 -1.76
N PRO A 239 -3.61 -15.01 -2.19
CA PRO A 239 -3.28 -15.39 -3.56
C PRO A 239 -4.10 -14.57 -4.58
N THR A 240 -3.44 -14.01 -5.60
CA THR A 240 -4.06 -13.19 -6.64
C THR A 240 -5.22 -13.92 -7.33
N GLY A 241 -5.09 -15.21 -7.58
CA GLY A 241 -6.16 -16.01 -8.18
C GLY A 241 -7.45 -16.04 -7.35
N GLU A 242 -7.35 -16.01 -6.00
CA GLU A 242 -8.52 -15.96 -5.12
C GLU A 242 -9.17 -14.57 -5.12
N ARG A 243 -8.37 -13.50 -5.09
CA ARG A 243 -8.85 -12.12 -5.22
C ARG A 243 -9.62 -11.94 -6.52
N VAL A 244 -9.04 -12.41 -7.62
CA VAL A 244 -9.64 -12.35 -8.97
C VAL A 244 -10.96 -13.11 -9.03
N ARG A 245 -11.03 -14.36 -8.55
CA ARG A 245 -12.29 -15.13 -8.52
C ARG A 245 -13.41 -14.41 -7.76
N ARG A 246 -13.08 -13.78 -6.63
CA ARG A 246 -14.06 -13.00 -5.84
C ARG A 246 -14.55 -11.77 -6.59
N LEU A 247 -13.67 -11.07 -7.29
CA LEU A 247 -14.03 -9.91 -8.12
C LEU A 247 -14.90 -10.31 -9.32
N GLU A 248 -14.60 -11.43 -9.97
CA GLU A 248 -15.41 -11.99 -11.06
C GLU A 248 -16.81 -12.42 -10.57
N ALA A 249 -16.87 -13.07 -9.40
CA ALA A 249 -18.14 -13.37 -8.77
C ALA A 249 -18.94 -12.11 -8.45
N LEU A 250 -18.27 -11.07 -7.93
CA LEU A 250 -18.88 -9.79 -7.63
C LEU A 250 -19.47 -9.12 -8.88
N ALA A 251 -18.78 -9.22 -10.03
CA ALA A 251 -19.26 -8.70 -11.31
C ALA A 251 -20.55 -9.37 -11.79
N GLY A 252 -20.77 -10.63 -11.41
CA GLY A 252 -22.00 -11.39 -11.74
C GLY A 252 -23.24 -10.98 -10.96
N TYR A 253 -23.14 -10.19 -9.88
CA TYR A 253 -24.30 -9.79 -9.08
C TYR A 253 -25.10 -8.65 -9.74
N PRO A 254 -26.41 -8.83 -10.03
CA PRO A 254 -27.23 -7.82 -10.72
C PRO A 254 -27.34 -6.47 -9.99
N ARG A 255 -27.23 -6.46 -8.66
CA ARG A 255 -27.31 -5.24 -7.82
C ARG A 255 -26.20 -4.23 -8.07
N LEU A 256 -25.04 -4.66 -8.54
CA LEU A 256 -23.95 -3.75 -8.93
C LEU A 256 -24.28 -2.91 -10.17
N ARG A 257 -25.18 -3.41 -11.04
CA ARG A 257 -25.71 -2.63 -12.18
C ARG A 257 -26.62 -1.48 -11.75
N VAL A 258 -27.29 -1.58 -10.61
CA VAL A 258 -28.23 -0.57 -10.10
C VAL A 258 -27.51 0.57 -9.36
N LEU A 259 -26.35 0.28 -8.73
CA LEU A 259 -25.52 1.29 -8.08
C LEU A 259 -24.67 2.11 -9.08
N ARG A 260 -24.68 1.74 -10.35
CA ARG A 260 -24.23 2.61 -11.44
C ARG A 260 -25.24 3.76 -11.55
N GLY A 261 -25.03 4.83 -10.80
CA GLY A 261 -25.60 6.14 -11.11
C GLY A 261 -25.31 6.51 -12.58
N PRO A 262 -25.90 7.60 -13.11
CA PRO A 262 -25.79 7.95 -14.52
C PRO A 262 -24.34 7.79 -14.95
N ARG A 263 -24.12 6.92 -15.95
CA ARG A 263 -22.83 6.45 -16.43
C ARG A 263 -21.82 7.59 -16.47
N HIS A 264 -20.83 7.58 -15.58
CA HIS A 264 -19.57 8.24 -15.93
C HIS A 264 -19.23 7.75 -17.36
N PRO A 265 -18.93 8.64 -18.29
CA PRO A 265 -18.53 8.25 -19.63
C PRO A 265 -17.44 7.18 -19.45
N ALA A 266 -17.62 6.05 -20.13
CA ALA A 266 -16.70 4.93 -20.04
C ALA A 266 -15.28 5.49 -20.16
N VAL A 267 -14.46 5.30 -19.14
CA VAL A 267 -13.05 5.68 -19.20
C VAL A 267 -12.50 4.90 -20.38
N PRO A 268 -12.05 5.56 -21.46
CA PRO A 268 -11.62 4.84 -22.64
C PRO A 268 -10.52 3.85 -22.26
N ASP A 269 -10.60 2.64 -22.79
CA ASP A 269 -9.60 1.59 -22.61
C ASP A 269 -8.34 1.95 -23.42
N ARG A 270 -7.75 3.10 -23.10
CA ARG A 270 -6.53 3.60 -23.71
C ARG A 270 -5.37 3.36 -22.75
N PRO A 271 -4.22 2.91 -23.27
CA PRO A 271 -3.02 2.82 -22.44
C PRO A 271 -2.69 4.19 -21.87
N PHE A 272 -2.26 4.24 -20.63
CA PHE A 272 -1.80 5.47 -19.99
C PHE A 272 -0.62 6.03 -20.80
N ARG A 273 -0.80 7.16 -21.48
CA ARG A 273 0.30 7.81 -22.22
C ARG A 273 1.22 8.52 -21.24
N CYS A 274 2.33 7.88 -20.94
CA CYS A 274 3.44 8.51 -20.23
C CYS A 274 4.08 9.55 -21.18
N ARG A 275 3.82 10.86 -20.99
CA ARG A 275 4.70 11.89 -21.55
C ARG A 275 6.01 11.83 -20.77
N MET A 276 7.02 11.24 -21.36
CA MET A 276 8.38 11.37 -20.85
C MET A 276 8.77 12.84 -20.98
N PRO A 277 9.29 13.49 -19.92
CA PRO A 277 10.03 14.72 -20.11
C PRO A 277 11.21 14.41 -21.05
N ALA A 278 11.42 15.24 -22.04
CA ALA A 278 12.53 15.09 -22.98
C ALA A 278 13.83 14.96 -22.17
N SER A 279 14.60 13.92 -22.48
CA SER A 279 15.91 13.70 -21.86
C SER A 279 16.79 14.92 -22.06
N PRO A 280 17.54 15.40 -21.04
CA PRO A 280 18.47 16.52 -21.18
C PRO A 280 19.60 16.30 -22.18
N CYS A 281 19.69 15.12 -22.79
CA CYS A 281 20.81 14.72 -23.65
C CYS A 281 20.66 15.15 -25.13
N ASP A 282 19.49 15.70 -25.53
CA ASP A 282 19.26 16.11 -26.95
C ASP A 282 19.56 17.59 -27.25
N ARG A 283 20.30 18.28 -26.37
CA ARG A 283 20.79 19.65 -26.64
C ARG A 283 22.31 19.68 -26.76
N ARG A 284 22.86 18.91 -27.68
CA ARG A 284 24.20 19.14 -28.24
C ARG A 284 24.22 18.64 -29.68
N THR A 285 23.81 19.47 -30.57
CA THR A 285 24.37 19.64 -31.92
C THR A 285 24.18 21.09 -32.32
#